data_1513a9a1216a2bae07638a82c857f1af
#
_entry.id   1513a9a1216a2bae07638a82c857f1af
#
_cell.length_a   1.000
_cell.length_b   1.000
_cell.length_c   1.000
_cell.angle_alpha   90.00
_cell.angle_beta   90.00
_cell.angle_gamma   90.00
#
_symmetry.space_group_name_H-M   'P 1'
#
loop_
_entity.id
_entity.type
_entity.pdbx_description
1 polymer ?
#
loop_
_entity_poly.entity_id
_entity_poly.type
_entity_poly.pdbx_seq_one_letter_code
_entity_poly.pdbx_strand_id
1 'polypeptide(L)'
;MGEQDQRIFWLNGLAGTGKSTIAQTFAETTFADGKLGASFFCSRDFEDRSNLQIIFPTLAFQLAYQYPGFRQELLQVLKTRPDVGQESLCSQMEKLIVGPLKAAGVPTLIIIDALDECKDEEPASAILSILSCYVNEIPDVKFFITGRPEARIRSGFRLESLVPITEVFKLHEVKPEAVDSDIKLFFRTRLGSFVKNRSNCNLTEDWPTPSDVEILCKKAAGFFIYASTVVKFVTSEIGSPSEKLALITSLPHDTTREGRSGVDQLYTKVLEQGFCDVHADENYHYSCFQQVVGTILLILNPLSIKGLSELLGHDTSYIYSTIRPLHSLLLVPVKMEDPILTYHKSFPDFLMDPDRCKDKQFLVEPTVHHAEILLSCLKIMRERLKKNICNLDDYTVLSEVKDLSACQKDHIGDALEYACRFWTKHLLGVLSSSPCVKEVLEAIDQFFTTHLLHWIEALVLTRNLGAGVYAINDVEQWYASVSAIRTIYCDIYSWLFRQEFCASGQMIASDFSWNTLIQSMIPLPKSTILPSHFLLPHLGFINGMIQSCHKRFR
;
A
#
# COMPACT_ATOMS: atom_id res chain seq x y z
N MET A 1 -36.89 10.59 -26.27
CA MET A 1 -36.07 10.62 -25.04
C MET A 1 -34.67 10.92 -25.52
N GLY A 2 -34.15 12.15 -25.26
CA GLY A 2 -32.83 12.53 -25.73
C GLY A 2 -31.76 11.63 -25.10
N GLU A 3 -30.72 11.35 -25.85
CA GLU A 3 -29.51 10.71 -25.34
C GLU A 3 -29.07 11.51 -24.10
N GLN A 4 -29.26 10.91 -22.91
CA GLN A 4 -28.69 11.47 -21.68
C GLN A 4 -27.18 11.38 -21.84
N ASP A 5 -26.50 12.51 -21.74
CA ASP A 5 -25.05 12.60 -21.90
C ASP A 5 -24.38 11.81 -20.76
N GLN A 6 -23.94 10.60 -21.08
CA GLN A 6 -23.26 9.70 -20.16
C GLN A 6 -21.89 10.31 -19.81
N ARG A 7 -21.71 10.72 -18.55
CA ARG A 7 -20.49 11.39 -18.09
C ARG A 7 -19.60 10.50 -17.22
N ILE A 8 -20.17 9.43 -16.66
CA ILE A 8 -19.45 8.46 -15.87
C ILE A 8 -19.56 7.10 -16.55
N PHE A 9 -18.43 6.44 -16.77
CA PHE A 9 -18.37 5.06 -17.20
C PHE A 9 -17.81 4.22 -16.07
N TRP A 10 -18.60 3.29 -15.53
CA TRP A 10 -18.16 2.38 -14.48
C TRP A 10 -17.88 0.99 -15.05
N LEU A 11 -16.59 0.67 -15.20
CA LEU A 11 -16.12 -0.67 -15.56
C LEU A 11 -16.07 -1.55 -14.31
N ASN A 12 -17.02 -2.44 -14.19
CA ASN A 12 -17.21 -3.30 -13.03
C ASN A 12 -16.89 -4.75 -13.38
N GLY A 13 -16.25 -5.47 -12.46
CA GLY A 13 -15.92 -6.88 -12.67
C GLY A 13 -15.25 -7.51 -11.46
N LEU A 14 -15.27 -8.83 -11.41
CA LEU A 14 -14.61 -9.62 -10.37
C LEU A 14 -13.09 -9.39 -10.38
N ALA A 15 -12.41 -9.83 -9.30
CA ALA A 15 -10.95 -9.82 -9.26
C ALA A 15 -10.36 -10.67 -10.40
N GLY A 16 -9.30 -10.19 -11.05
CA GLY A 16 -8.60 -10.95 -12.10
C GLY A 16 -9.26 -10.96 -13.48
N THR A 17 -10.32 -10.16 -13.70
CA THR A 17 -10.99 -10.02 -15.02
C THR A 17 -10.29 -9.04 -15.97
N GLY A 18 -9.21 -8.36 -15.54
CA GLY A 18 -8.44 -7.46 -16.41
C GLY A 18 -8.84 -5.99 -16.37
N LYS A 19 -9.64 -5.52 -15.39
CA LYS A 19 -10.08 -4.12 -15.26
C LYS A 19 -8.93 -3.10 -15.35
N SER A 20 -7.91 -3.28 -14.52
CA SER A 20 -6.77 -2.35 -14.48
C SER A 20 -5.94 -2.39 -15.76
N THR A 21 -5.85 -3.54 -16.44
CA THR A 21 -5.21 -3.63 -17.76
C THR A 21 -5.99 -2.83 -18.80
N ILE A 22 -7.32 -2.91 -18.79
CA ILE A 22 -8.18 -2.11 -19.66
C ILE A 22 -8.03 -0.63 -19.33
N ALA A 23 -8.07 -0.25 -18.03
CA ALA A 23 -7.91 1.13 -17.60
C ALA A 23 -6.56 1.71 -18.02
N GLN A 24 -5.47 0.94 -17.86
CA GLN A 24 -4.13 1.36 -18.28
C GLN A 24 -4.04 1.58 -19.79
N THR A 25 -4.50 0.60 -20.58
CA THR A 25 -4.51 0.72 -22.04
C THR A 25 -5.36 1.90 -22.51
N PHE A 26 -6.51 2.12 -21.86
CA PHE A 26 -7.38 3.25 -22.15
C PHE A 26 -6.72 4.58 -21.80
N ALA A 27 -6.04 4.65 -20.65
CA ALA A 27 -5.28 5.83 -20.25
C ALA A 27 -4.15 6.15 -21.25
N GLU A 28 -3.37 5.16 -21.66
CA GLU A 28 -2.29 5.32 -22.63
C GLU A 28 -2.80 5.81 -24.00
N THR A 29 -3.90 5.20 -24.48
CA THR A 29 -4.51 5.58 -25.75
C THR A 29 -5.08 7.01 -25.71
N THR A 30 -5.83 7.34 -24.64
CA THR A 30 -6.44 8.67 -24.51
C THR A 30 -5.41 9.76 -24.21
N PHE A 31 -4.29 9.41 -23.56
CA PHE A 31 -3.15 10.31 -23.40
C PHE A 31 -2.48 10.61 -24.74
N ALA A 32 -2.24 9.59 -25.56
CA ALA A 32 -1.68 9.76 -26.92
C ALA A 32 -2.60 10.63 -27.81
N ASP A 33 -3.92 10.52 -27.63
CA ASP A 33 -4.92 11.34 -28.32
C ASP A 33 -5.05 12.77 -27.74
N GLY A 34 -4.36 13.11 -26.64
CA GLY A 34 -4.46 14.41 -25.97
C GLY A 34 -5.79 14.67 -25.23
N LYS A 35 -6.55 13.60 -24.94
CA LYS A 35 -7.88 13.66 -24.29
C LYS A 35 -7.84 13.38 -22.79
N LEU A 36 -6.79 12.68 -22.30
CA LEU A 36 -6.62 12.37 -20.88
C LEU A 36 -6.13 13.62 -20.14
N GLY A 37 -6.92 14.10 -19.18
CA GLY A 37 -6.50 15.19 -18.30
C GLY A 37 -5.76 14.73 -17.07
N ALA A 38 -6.28 13.67 -16.43
CA ALA A 38 -5.66 13.12 -15.22
C ALA A 38 -6.04 11.65 -15.01
N SER A 39 -5.20 10.93 -14.25
CA SER A 39 -5.48 9.56 -13.85
C SER A 39 -4.98 9.28 -12.44
N PHE A 40 -5.70 8.41 -11.72
CA PHE A 40 -5.29 7.89 -10.42
C PHE A 40 -5.54 6.38 -10.37
N PHE A 41 -4.49 5.62 -10.13
CA PHE A 41 -4.54 4.16 -10.02
C PHE A 41 -4.40 3.77 -8.54
N CYS A 42 -5.53 3.44 -7.91
CA CYS A 42 -5.54 3.00 -6.52
C CYS A 42 -4.78 1.68 -6.35
N SER A 43 -4.09 1.53 -5.22
CA SER A 43 -3.40 0.29 -4.88
C SER A 43 -3.25 0.17 -3.37
N ARG A 44 -3.62 -0.98 -2.81
CA ARG A 44 -3.46 -1.28 -1.37
C ARG A 44 -1.99 -1.42 -0.96
N ASP A 45 -1.13 -1.77 -1.90
CA ASP A 45 0.28 -2.05 -1.66
C ASP A 45 1.09 -0.77 -1.39
N PHE A 46 0.54 0.40 -1.75
CA PHE A 46 1.22 1.68 -1.59
C PHE A 46 0.35 2.64 -0.78
N GLU A 47 0.93 3.23 0.27
CA GLU A 47 0.22 4.21 1.11
C GLU A 47 -0.27 5.41 0.31
N ASP A 48 0.57 5.94 -0.57
CA ASP A 48 0.25 7.08 -1.43
C ASP A 48 -0.84 6.79 -2.47
N ARG A 49 -1.13 5.52 -2.78
CA ARG A 49 -2.19 5.10 -3.71
C ARG A 49 -3.42 4.54 -3.02
N SER A 50 -3.34 4.26 -1.73
CA SER A 50 -4.47 3.81 -0.91
C SER A 50 -5.12 4.94 -0.11
N ASN A 51 -4.43 6.08 0.03
CA ASN A 51 -4.90 7.25 0.76
C ASN A 51 -5.72 8.17 -0.14
N LEU A 52 -7.00 8.32 0.15
CA LEU A 52 -7.91 9.16 -0.62
C LEU A 52 -7.64 10.66 -0.49
N GLN A 53 -6.99 11.10 0.58
CA GLN A 53 -6.67 12.53 0.79
C GLN A 53 -5.77 13.10 -0.31
N ILE A 54 -5.03 12.26 -1.02
CA ILE A 54 -4.13 12.71 -2.09
C ILE A 54 -4.70 12.55 -3.50
N ILE A 55 -5.90 11.96 -3.67
CA ILE A 55 -6.52 11.79 -4.99
C ILE A 55 -6.70 13.12 -5.68
N PHE A 56 -7.44 14.05 -5.06
CA PHE A 56 -7.75 15.35 -5.70
C PHE A 56 -6.51 16.22 -5.88
N PRO A 57 -5.57 16.32 -4.93
CA PRO A 57 -4.29 16.99 -5.16
C PRO A 57 -3.50 16.41 -6.33
N THR A 58 -3.44 15.08 -6.47
CA THR A 58 -2.75 14.42 -7.58
C THR A 58 -3.43 14.70 -8.92
N LEU A 59 -4.76 14.59 -8.98
CA LEU A 59 -5.52 14.92 -10.18
C LEU A 59 -5.36 16.41 -10.57
N ALA A 60 -5.41 17.32 -9.59
CA ALA A 60 -5.21 18.75 -9.81
C ALA A 60 -3.82 19.06 -10.36
N PHE A 61 -2.78 18.41 -9.84
CA PHE A 61 -1.41 18.55 -10.33
C PHE A 61 -1.29 18.13 -11.81
N GLN A 62 -1.85 16.98 -12.18
CA GLN A 62 -1.83 16.48 -13.55
C GLN A 62 -2.62 17.39 -14.50
N LEU A 63 -3.82 17.84 -14.10
CA LEU A 63 -4.62 18.79 -14.86
C LEU A 63 -3.88 20.12 -15.06
N ALA A 64 -3.19 20.62 -14.04
CA ALA A 64 -2.39 21.84 -14.14
C ALA A 64 -1.18 21.68 -15.06
N TYR A 65 -0.62 20.45 -15.15
CA TYR A 65 0.43 20.16 -16.11
C TYR A 65 -0.08 20.15 -17.55
N GLN A 66 -1.26 19.56 -17.77
CA GLN A 66 -1.86 19.39 -19.10
C GLN A 66 -2.49 20.70 -19.63
N TYR A 67 -3.16 21.48 -18.77
CA TYR A 67 -3.97 22.63 -19.18
C TYR A 67 -3.47 23.94 -18.56
N PRO A 68 -2.85 24.86 -19.35
CA PRO A 68 -2.36 26.15 -18.84
C PRO A 68 -3.44 27.02 -18.20
N GLY A 69 -4.67 27.05 -18.74
CA GLY A 69 -5.80 27.78 -18.17
C GLY A 69 -6.18 27.26 -16.78
N PHE A 70 -6.31 25.95 -16.63
CA PHE A 70 -6.54 25.33 -15.33
C PHE A 70 -5.43 25.65 -14.31
N ARG A 71 -4.16 25.61 -14.76
CA ARG A 71 -3.01 25.97 -13.91
C ARG A 71 -3.12 27.37 -13.36
N GLN A 72 -3.52 28.35 -14.18
CA GLN A 72 -3.66 29.74 -13.72
C GLN A 72 -4.69 29.85 -12.60
N GLU A 73 -5.85 29.22 -12.75
CA GLU A 73 -6.92 29.23 -11.76
C GLU A 73 -6.50 28.49 -10.48
N LEU A 74 -5.88 27.30 -10.60
CA LEU A 74 -5.36 26.55 -9.46
C LEU A 74 -4.33 27.35 -8.66
N LEU A 75 -3.43 28.08 -9.34
CA LEU A 75 -2.44 28.93 -8.67
C LEU A 75 -3.09 30.07 -7.87
N GLN A 76 -4.24 30.62 -8.28
CA GLN A 76 -4.97 31.60 -7.49
C GLN A 76 -5.53 30.98 -6.21
N VAL A 77 -6.07 29.76 -6.30
CA VAL A 77 -6.55 29.03 -5.13
C VAL A 77 -5.39 28.77 -4.14
N LEU A 78 -4.26 28.25 -4.62
CA LEU A 78 -3.11 27.92 -3.77
C LEU A 78 -2.44 29.14 -3.13
N LYS A 79 -2.49 30.33 -3.77
CA LYS A 79 -2.02 31.59 -3.16
C LYS A 79 -2.84 32.01 -1.95
N THR A 80 -4.15 31.77 -1.98
CA THR A 80 -5.07 32.15 -0.90
C THR A 80 -5.23 31.07 0.14
N ARG A 81 -5.07 29.80 -0.25
CA ARG A 81 -5.25 28.59 0.57
C ARG A 81 -4.16 27.58 0.26
N PRO A 82 -2.93 27.75 0.78
CA PRO A 82 -1.83 26.82 0.52
C PRO A 82 -2.04 25.42 1.14
N ASP A 83 -2.89 25.32 2.16
CA ASP A 83 -3.25 24.12 2.91
C ASP A 83 -4.47 23.36 2.38
N VAL A 84 -5.06 23.81 1.25
CA VAL A 84 -6.28 23.20 0.68
C VAL A 84 -6.17 21.69 0.43
N GLY A 85 -4.97 21.18 0.17
CA GLY A 85 -4.71 19.73 0.01
C GLY A 85 -4.89 18.91 1.30
N GLN A 86 -4.98 19.57 2.47
CA GLN A 86 -5.21 18.93 3.77
C GLN A 86 -6.66 19.14 4.26
N GLU A 87 -7.46 19.91 3.53
CA GLU A 87 -8.86 20.11 3.86
C GLU A 87 -9.69 18.83 3.60
N SER A 88 -10.99 18.84 3.94
CA SER A 88 -11.87 17.70 3.65
C SER A 88 -11.90 17.39 2.15
N LEU A 89 -12.14 16.12 1.79
CA LEU A 89 -12.23 15.68 0.39
C LEU A 89 -13.25 16.50 -0.43
N CYS A 90 -14.36 16.90 0.20
CA CYS A 90 -15.38 17.75 -0.43
C CYS A 90 -14.80 19.12 -0.80
N SER A 91 -14.07 19.75 0.13
CA SER A 91 -13.41 21.04 -0.09
C SER A 91 -12.29 20.95 -1.13
N GLN A 92 -11.52 19.86 -1.10
CA GLN A 92 -10.51 19.58 -2.12
C GLN A 92 -11.12 19.45 -3.52
N MET A 93 -12.21 18.68 -3.66
CA MET A 93 -12.90 18.52 -4.95
C MET A 93 -13.40 19.88 -5.46
N GLU A 94 -14.07 20.64 -4.61
CA GLU A 94 -14.60 21.96 -4.98
C GLU A 94 -13.50 22.94 -5.43
N LYS A 95 -12.45 23.08 -4.59
CA LYS A 95 -11.44 24.14 -4.78
C LYS A 95 -10.30 23.73 -5.71
N LEU A 96 -9.87 22.46 -5.69
CA LEU A 96 -8.75 22.00 -6.52
C LEU A 96 -9.17 21.51 -7.91
N ILE A 97 -10.42 21.05 -8.06
CA ILE A 97 -10.89 20.44 -9.31
C ILE A 97 -12.01 21.27 -9.95
N VAL A 98 -13.15 21.38 -9.27
CA VAL A 98 -14.38 21.94 -9.86
C VAL A 98 -14.22 23.42 -10.22
N GLY A 99 -13.79 24.26 -9.26
CA GLY A 99 -13.59 25.68 -9.47
C GLY A 99 -12.66 25.98 -10.65
N PRO A 100 -11.43 25.45 -10.65
CA PRO A 100 -10.49 25.66 -11.75
C PRO A 100 -10.94 25.08 -13.09
N LEU A 101 -11.63 23.91 -13.12
CA LEU A 101 -12.17 23.33 -14.38
C LEU A 101 -13.29 24.20 -14.97
N LYS A 102 -14.21 24.69 -14.12
CA LYS A 102 -15.27 25.63 -14.56
C LYS A 102 -14.71 26.89 -15.16
N ALA A 103 -13.73 27.50 -14.51
CA ALA A 103 -13.10 28.73 -14.97
C ALA A 103 -12.30 28.51 -16.27
N ALA A 104 -11.63 27.36 -16.40
CA ALA A 104 -10.84 27.03 -17.59
C ALA A 104 -11.70 26.58 -18.79
N GLY A 105 -12.91 26.05 -18.56
CA GLY A 105 -13.83 25.58 -19.60
C GLY A 105 -13.24 24.47 -20.49
N VAL A 106 -12.46 23.54 -19.91
CA VAL A 106 -11.69 22.54 -20.66
C VAL A 106 -12.39 21.18 -20.61
N PRO A 107 -12.80 20.62 -21.77
CA PRO A 107 -13.31 19.26 -21.83
C PRO A 107 -12.17 18.26 -21.55
N THR A 108 -12.40 17.30 -20.66
CA THR A 108 -11.35 16.37 -20.25
C THR A 108 -11.89 15.03 -19.75
N LEU A 109 -11.03 14.02 -19.78
CA LEU A 109 -11.27 12.70 -19.19
C LEU A 109 -10.42 12.53 -17.93
N ILE A 110 -11.05 12.04 -16.87
CA ILE A 110 -10.39 11.65 -15.62
C ILE A 110 -10.58 10.14 -15.41
N ILE A 111 -9.49 9.43 -15.16
CA ILE A 111 -9.52 7.98 -14.92
C ILE A 111 -9.21 7.70 -13.46
N ILE A 112 -10.07 6.90 -12.78
CA ILE A 112 -9.83 6.40 -11.42
C ILE A 112 -9.91 4.87 -11.47
N ASP A 113 -8.78 4.20 -11.38
CA ASP A 113 -8.72 2.73 -11.42
C ASP A 113 -8.76 2.13 -10.02
N ALA A 114 -9.40 0.96 -9.90
CA ALA A 114 -9.43 0.13 -8.70
C ALA A 114 -9.89 0.87 -7.43
N LEU A 115 -10.98 1.63 -7.51
CA LEU A 115 -11.53 2.39 -6.38
C LEU A 115 -11.80 1.53 -5.13
N ASP A 116 -12.00 0.22 -5.31
CA ASP A 116 -12.14 -0.78 -4.23
C ASP A 116 -10.82 -1.07 -3.48
N GLU A 117 -9.68 -0.56 -3.93
CA GLU A 117 -8.37 -0.78 -3.32
C GLU A 117 -7.95 0.31 -2.33
N CYS A 118 -8.79 1.30 -2.08
CA CYS A 118 -8.58 2.28 -1.02
C CYS A 118 -8.78 1.64 0.37
N LYS A 119 -7.89 2.00 1.34
CA LYS A 119 -7.78 1.31 2.63
C LYS A 119 -8.98 1.47 3.55
N ASP A 120 -9.65 2.61 3.53
CA ASP A 120 -10.73 2.88 4.46
C ASP A 120 -12.09 2.45 3.88
N GLU A 121 -12.99 1.91 4.71
CA GLU A 121 -14.29 1.43 4.24
C GLU A 121 -15.24 2.56 3.81
N GLU A 122 -15.23 3.69 4.50
CA GLU A 122 -16.09 4.85 4.20
C GLU A 122 -15.64 5.69 2.99
N PRO A 123 -14.35 5.88 2.71
CA PRO A 123 -13.90 6.84 1.71
C PRO A 123 -14.21 6.50 0.25
N ALA A 124 -14.29 5.23 -0.15
CA ALA A 124 -14.63 4.89 -1.54
C ALA A 124 -16.08 5.31 -1.87
N SER A 125 -17.01 5.17 -0.91
CA SER A 125 -18.36 5.71 -1.03
C SER A 125 -18.37 7.25 -0.94
N ALA A 126 -17.45 7.84 -0.17
CA ALA A 126 -17.29 9.29 -0.08
C ALA A 126 -16.89 9.92 -1.42
N ILE A 127 -15.95 9.33 -2.18
CA ILE A 127 -15.61 9.83 -3.52
C ILE A 127 -16.83 9.83 -4.43
N LEU A 128 -17.63 8.78 -4.45
CA LEU A 128 -18.85 8.72 -5.26
C LEU A 128 -19.91 9.72 -4.78
N SER A 129 -20.05 9.92 -3.47
CA SER A 129 -20.92 10.94 -2.89
C SER A 129 -20.48 12.34 -3.29
N ILE A 130 -19.17 12.64 -3.25
CA ILE A 130 -18.62 13.92 -3.68
C ILE A 130 -18.84 14.13 -5.18
N LEU A 131 -18.58 13.12 -6.01
CA LEU A 131 -18.87 13.21 -7.44
C LEU A 131 -20.36 13.49 -7.68
N SER A 132 -21.26 12.89 -6.89
CA SER A 132 -22.71 13.12 -7.02
C SER A 132 -23.12 14.57 -6.77
N CYS A 133 -22.38 15.29 -5.92
CA CYS A 133 -22.63 16.70 -5.63
C CYS A 133 -22.15 17.63 -6.75
N TYR A 134 -20.99 17.32 -7.34
CA TYR A 134 -20.27 18.29 -8.18
C TYR A 134 -20.26 17.95 -9.69
N VAL A 135 -20.56 16.72 -10.10
CA VAL A 135 -20.45 16.30 -11.50
C VAL A 135 -21.31 17.16 -12.44
N ASN A 136 -22.46 17.66 -11.97
CA ASN A 136 -23.32 18.54 -12.75
C ASN A 136 -22.76 19.95 -12.96
N GLU A 137 -21.79 20.35 -12.15
CA GLU A 137 -21.13 21.64 -12.26
C GLU A 137 -19.99 21.66 -13.29
N ILE A 138 -19.53 20.49 -13.74
CA ILE A 138 -18.46 20.30 -14.73
C ILE A 138 -18.94 19.40 -15.88
N PRO A 139 -19.90 19.85 -16.70
CA PRO A 139 -20.57 19.02 -17.71
C PRO A 139 -19.63 18.49 -18.79
N ASP A 140 -18.54 19.18 -19.07
CA ASP A 140 -17.55 18.81 -20.09
C ASP A 140 -16.51 17.80 -19.60
N VAL A 141 -16.60 17.35 -18.33
CA VAL A 141 -15.69 16.37 -17.74
C VAL A 141 -16.30 14.99 -17.73
N LYS A 142 -15.57 14.02 -18.24
CA LYS A 142 -15.94 12.60 -18.21
C LYS A 142 -15.08 11.84 -17.22
N PHE A 143 -15.68 10.84 -16.56
CA PHE A 143 -15.00 9.97 -15.60
C PHE A 143 -15.06 8.53 -16.08
N PHE A 144 -13.91 7.88 -16.09
CA PHE A 144 -13.79 6.43 -16.26
C PHE A 144 -13.35 5.84 -14.93
N ILE A 145 -14.22 5.06 -14.29
CA ILE A 145 -13.98 4.52 -12.95
C ILE A 145 -14.00 3.01 -13.04
N THR A 146 -13.03 2.33 -12.42
CA THR A 146 -13.08 0.88 -12.30
C THR A 146 -13.13 0.45 -10.84
N GLY A 147 -13.69 -0.74 -10.59
CA GLY A 147 -13.76 -1.31 -9.26
C GLY A 147 -14.52 -2.63 -9.22
N ARG A 148 -14.38 -3.36 -8.11
CA ARG A 148 -15.21 -4.54 -7.84
C ARG A 148 -16.63 -4.11 -7.48
N PRO A 149 -17.66 -4.95 -7.78
CA PRO A 149 -19.03 -4.67 -7.42
C PRO A 149 -19.30 -4.92 -5.92
N GLU A 150 -18.49 -4.35 -5.04
CA GLU A 150 -18.70 -4.40 -3.61
C GLU A 150 -19.94 -3.58 -3.20
N ALA A 151 -20.58 -3.94 -2.08
CA ALA A 151 -21.85 -3.34 -1.67
C ALA A 151 -21.77 -1.80 -1.58
N ARG A 152 -20.67 -1.29 -1.01
CA ARG A 152 -20.40 0.15 -0.85
C ARG A 152 -20.23 0.88 -2.18
N ILE A 153 -19.52 0.28 -3.15
CA ILE A 153 -19.32 0.87 -4.48
C ILE A 153 -20.65 0.88 -5.24
N ARG A 154 -21.40 -0.24 -5.18
CA ARG A 154 -22.72 -0.33 -5.82
C ARG A 154 -23.71 0.67 -5.25
N SER A 155 -23.73 0.89 -3.92
CA SER A 155 -24.62 1.90 -3.31
C SER A 155 -24.24 3.31 -3.71
N GLY A 156 -22.94 3.63 -3.82
CA GLY A 156 -22.46 4.92 -4.31
C GLY A 156 -22.95 5.24 -5.73
N PHE A 157 -22.83 4.30 -6.67
CA PHE A 157 -23.35 4.50 -8.03
C PHE A 157 -24.88 4.50 -8.16
N ARG A 158 -25.63 4.13 -7.10
CA ARG A 158 -27.09 4.21 -7.05
C ARG A 158 -27.64 5.54 -6.54
N LEU A 159 -26.78 6.52 -6.22
CA LEU A 159 -27.20 7.86 -5.87
C LEU A 159 -28.02 8.48 -7.01
N GLU A 160 -29.14 9.14 -6.70
CA GLU A 160 -30.10 9.66 -7.68
C GLU A 160 -29.45 10.56 -8.73
N SER A 161 -28.46 11.35 -8.37
CA SER A 161 -27.72 12.25 -9.28
C SER A 161 -26.76 11.52 -10.21
N LEU A 162 -26.25 10.32 -9.82
CA LEU A 162 -25.30 9.56 -10.63
C LEU A 162 -25.96 8.58 -11.58
N VAL A 163 -27.08 7.95 -11.18
CA VAL A 163 -27.79 6.94 -11.99
C VAL A 163 -28.04 7.39 -13.45
N PRO A 164 -28.57 8.60 -13.71
CA PRO A 164 -28.93 8.99 -15.09
C PRO A 164 -27.72 9.27 -15.98
N ILE A 165 -26.55 9.55 -15.41
CA ILE A 165 -25.33 9.94 -16.12
C ILE A 165 -24.23 8.87 -16.07
N THR A 166 -24.51 7.69 -15.47
CA THR A 166 -23.56 6.59 -15.35
C THR A 166 -23.92 5.45 -16.28
N GLU A 167 -22.99 5.11 -17.15
CA GLU A 167 -23.00 3.87 -17.90
C GLU A 167 -22.25 2.79 -17.13
N VAL A 168 -22.89 1.65 -16.90
CA VAL A 168 -22.31 0.52 -16.17
C VAL A 168 -21.98 -0.60 -17.14
N PHE A 169 -20.69 -0.92 -17.26
CA PHE A 169 -20.23 -2.06 -18.03
C PHE A 169 -19.70 -3.15 -17.10
N LYS A 170 -20.30 -4.34 -17.19
CA LYS A 170 -19.98 -5.47 -16.33
C LYS A 170 -19.18 -6.53 -17.09
N LEU A 171 -17.90 -6.65 -16.78
CA LEU A 171 -17.02 -7.62 -17.44
C LEU A 171 -17.46 -9.07 -17.27
N HIS A 172 -18.11 -9.41 -16.17
CA HIS A 172 -18.62 -10.77 -15.91
C HIS A 172 -19.93 -11.10 -16.65
N GLU A 173 -20.56 -10.12 -17.30
CA GLU A 173 -21.70 -10.30 -18.18
C GLU A 173 -21.31 -10.34 -19.68
N VAL A 174 -20.03 -10.17 -20.00
CA VAL A 174 -19.52 -10.35 -21.37
C VAL A 174 -19.67 -11.81 -21.77
N LYS A 175 -20.07 -12.03 -23.03
CA LYS A 175 -20.26 -13.38 -23.57
C LYS A 175 -19.01 -14.24 -23.35
N PRO A 176 -19.16 -15.44 -22.75
CA PRO A 176 -18.00 -16.31 -22.45
C PRO A 176 -17.13 -16.60 -23.68
N GLU A 177 -17.73 -16.74 -24.85
CA GLU A 177 -17.04 -17.06 -26.10
C GLU A 177 -16.03 -15.94 -26.50
N ALA A 178 -16.40 -14.68 -26.24
CA ALA A 178 -15.51 -13.55 -26.52
C ALA A 178 -14.32 -13.54 -25.57
N VAL A 179 -14.56 -13.70 -24.26
CA VAL A 179 -13.52 -13.76 -23.25
C VAL A 179 -12.59 -14.96 -23.46
N ASP A 180 -13.14 -16.12 -23.79
CA ASP A 180 -12.37 -17.33 -24.09
C ASP A 180 -11.50 -17.16 -25.34
N SER A 181 -12.02 -16.45 -26.37
CA SER A 181 -11.25 -16.12 -27.56
C SER A 181 -10.02 -15.25 -27.22
N ASP A 182 -10.21 -14.23 -26.37
CA ASP A 182 -9.13 -13.34 -25.95
C ASP A 182 -8.10 -14.07 -25.06
N ILE A 183 -8.54 -14.95 -24.16
CA ILE A 183 -7.66 -15.78 -23.33
C ILE A 183 -6.87 -16.76 -24.20
N LYS A 184 -7.48 -17.40 -25.21
CA LYS A 184 -6.79 -18.27 -26.15
C LYS A 184 -5.74 -17.50 -26.95
N LEU A 185 -6.10 -16.30 -27.43
CA LEU A 185 -5.16 -15.42 -28.12
C LEU A 185 -3.97 -15.03 -27.20
N PHE A 186 -4.26 -14.69 -25.94
CA PHE A 186 -3.24 -14.36 -24.96
C PHE A 186 -2.26 -15.52 -24.76
N PHE A 187 -2.74 -16.75 -24.53
CA PHE A 187 -1.87 -17.92 -24.38
C PHE A 187 -1.01 -18.16 -25.64
N ARG A 188 -1.64 -18.19 -26.82
CA ARG A 188 -0.90 -18.40 -28.08
C ARG A 188 0.17 -17.35 -28.32
N THR A 189 -0.15 -16.08 -28.07
CA THR A 189 0.79 -14.98 -28.29
C THR A 189 1.95 -15.06 -27.29
N ARG A 190 1.66 -15.21 -26.00
CA ARG A 190 2.69 -15.16 -24.95
C ARG A 190 3.57 -16.40 -24.95
N LEU A 191 3.00 -17.59 -25.03
CA LEU A 191 3.77 -18.85 -25.07
C LEU A 191 4.47 -19.02 -26.42
N GLY A 192 3.84 -18.65 -27.54
CA GLY A 192 4.48 -18.69 -28.84
C GLY A 192 5.67 -17.69 -28.98
N SER A 193 5.56 -16.50 -28.39
CA SER A 193 6.69 -15.57 -28.33
C SER A 193 7.84 -16.11 -27.47
N PHE A 194 7.54 -16.83 -26.40
CA PHE A 194 8.55 -17.47 -25.56
C PHE A 194 9.37 -18.51 -26.36
N VAL A 195 8.71 -19.38 -27.14
CA VAL A 195 9.38 -20.37 -28.00
C VAL A 195 10.31 -19.71 -29.00
N LYS A 196 9.83 -18.64 -29.67
CA LYS A 196 10.61 -17.91 -30.69
C LYS A 196 11.86 -17.24 -30.11
N ASN A 197 11.80 -16.78 -28.87
CA ASN A 197 12.90 -16.03 -28.22
C ASN A 197 13.93 -16.92 -27.51
N ARG A 198 13.67 -18.21 -27.34
CA ARG A 198 14.58 -19.18 -26.67
C ARG A 198 14.98 -20.30 -27.64
N SER A 199 16.06 -20.09 -28.38
CA SER A 199 16.62 -21.07 -29.33
C SER A 199 17.16 -22.37 -28.67
N ASN A 200 17.28 -22.42 -27.33
CA ASN A 200 17.87 -23.53 -26.59
C ASN A 200 16.86 -24.40 -25.83
N CYS A 201 15.55 -24.20 -26.02
CA CYS A 201 14.56 -25.09 -25.42
C CYS A 201 14.22 -26.19 -26.43
N ASN A 202 14.26 -27.47 -26.00
CA ASN A 202 13.79 -28.63 -26.78
C ASN A 202 12.26 -28.62 -26.93
N LEU A 203 11.69 -27.47 -27.31
CA LEU A 203 10.27 -27.31 -27.57
C LEU A 203 10.01 -27.42 -29.07
N THR A 204 8.95 -28.12 -29.44
CA THR A 204 8.51 -28.20 -30.83
C THR A 204 7.89 -26.87 -31.28
N GLU A 205 7.93 -26.57 -32.59
CA GLU A 205 7.31 -25.35 -33.14
C GLU A 205 5.81 -25.23 -32.83
N ASP A 206 5.13 -26.37 -32.66
CA ASP A 206 3.71 -26.45 -32.33
C ASP A 206 3.41 -26.38 -30.83
N TRP A 207 4.41 -26.12 -29.99
CA TRP A 207 4.19 -25.98 -28.56
C TRP A 207 3.79 -24.52 -28.16
N PRO A 208 2.79 -24.34 -27.26
CA PRO A 208 1.87 -25.36 -26.73
C PRO A 208 0.91 -25.87 -27.81
N THR A 209 0.46 -27.12 -27.70
CA THR A 209 -0.49 -27.67 -28.66
C THR A 209 -1.84 -26.96 -28.61
N PRO A 210 -2.63 -26.95 -29.70
CA PRO A 210 -3.99 -26.40 -29.66
C PRO A 210 -4.87 -27.01 -28.54
N SER A 211 -4.65 -28.28 -28.22
CA SER A 211 -5.34 -28.99 -27.14
C SER A 211 -4.96 -28.45 -25.76
N ASP A 212 -3.66 -28.16 -25.54
CA ASP A 212 -3.19 -27.54 -24.29
C ASP A 212 -3.85 -26.18 -24.07
N VAL A 213 -3.86 -25.34 -25.11
CA VAL A 213 -4.49 -24.01 -25.06
C VAL A 213 -6.00 -24.12 -24.76
N GLU A 214 -6.67 -25.12 -25.32
CA GLU A 214 -8.11 -25.35 -25.05
C GLU A 214 -8.34 -25.74 -23.58
N ILE A 215 -7.50 -26.62 -23.03
CA ILE A 215 -7.57 -27.05 -21.63
C ILE A 215 -7.29 -25.86 -20.70
N LEU A 216 -6.23 -25.08 -20.99
CA LEU A 216 -5.88 -23.91 -20.20
C LEU A 216 -6.99 -22.83 -20.23
N CYS A 217 -7.62 -22.62 -21.39
CA CYS A 217 -8.72 -21.68 -21.52
C CYS A 217 -9.93 -22.09 -20.67
N LYS A 218 -10.31 -23.37 -20.71
CA LYS A 218 -11.38 -23.90 -19.86
C LYS A 218 -11.09 -23.73 -18.38
N LYS A 219 -9.83 -23.99 -17.95
CA LYS A 219 -9.41 -23.81 -16.56
C LYS A 219 -9.35 -22.33 -16.14
N ALA A 220 -9.05 -21.42 -17.07
CA ALA A 220 -9.06 -19.99 -16.81
C ALA A 220 -10.46 -19.46 -16.51
N ALA A 221 -11.52 -20.10 -17.02
CA ALA A 221 -12.93 -19.77 -16.74
C ALA A 221 -13.22 -18.25 -16.83
N GLY A 222 -12.62 -17.55 -17.80
CA GLY A 222 -12.77 -16.11 -17.99
C GLY A 222 -11.86 -15.23 -17.14
N PHE A 223 -10.97 -15.81 -16.31
CA PHE A 223 -10.06 -15.05 -15.45
C PHE A 223 -8.68 -14.89 -16.09
N PHE A 224 -8.35 -13.67 -16.51
CA PHE A 224 -7.03 -13.34 -17.05
C PHE A 224 -5.90 -13.50 -16.06
N ILE A 225 -6.17 -13.40 -14.74
CA ILE A 225 -5.17 -13.67 -13.72
C ILE A 225 -4.68 -15.12 -13.77
N TYR A 226 -5.58 -16.08 -13.99
CA TYR A 226 -5.18 -17.47 -14.19
C TYR A 226 -4.24 -17.58 -15.40
N ALA A 227 -4.63 -17.02 -16.53
CA ALA A 227 -3.86 -17.09 -17.76
C ALA A 227 -2.47 -16.45 -17.59
N SER A 228 -2.40 -15.27 -16.97
CA SER A 228 -1.12 -14.58 -16.75
C SER A 228 -0.21 -15.32 -15.77
N THR A 229 -0.76 -15.91 -14.71
CA THR A 229 0.00 -16.70 -13.74
C THR A 229 0.54 -17.98 -14.37
N VAL A 230 -0.29 -18.70 -15.16
CA VAL A 230 0.16 -19.88 -15.92
C VAL A 230 1.31 -19.54 -16.86
N VAL A 231 1.19 -18.47 -17.65
CA VAL A 231 2.26 -18.04 -18.56
C VAL A 231 3.55 -17.77 -17.77
N LYS A 232 3.50 -17.00 -16.71
CA LYS A 232 4.68 -16.70 -15.87
C LYS A 232 5.28 -17.95 -15.25
N PHE A 233 4.45 -18.86 -14.76
CA PHE A 233 4.89 -20.12 -14.17
C PHE A 233 5.59 -21.01 -15.20
N VAL A 234 4.96 -21.23 -16.35
CA VAL A 234 5.47 -22.10 -17.42
C VAL A 234 6.74 -21.53 -18.05
N THR A 235 6.81 -20.22 -18.25
CA THR A 235 7.97 -19.54 -18.89
C THR A 235 9.09 -19.19 -17.93
N SER A 236 8.98 -19.54 -16.66
CA SER A 236 10.00 -19.27 -15.66
C SER A 236 11.30 -20.05 -15.89
N GLU A 237 12.39 -19.53 -15.31
CA GLU A 237 13.74 -20.10 -15.52
C GLU A 237 13.97 -21.44 -14.79
N ILE A 238 13.18 -21.74 -13.77
CA ILE A 238 13.32 -22.93 -12.93
C ILE A 238 12.49 -24.07 -13.54
N GLY A 239 13.11 -25.18 -13.92
CA GLY A 239 12.46 -26.38 -14.43
C GLY A 239 12.05 -26.34 -15.90
N SER A 240 11.51 -27.44 -16.41
CA SER A 240 11.11 -27.61 -17.81
C SER A 240 9.76 -26.97 -18.12
N PRO A 241 9.65 -26.10 -19.14
CA PRO A 241 8.35 -25.52 -19.55
C PRO A 241 7.31 -26.59 -19.91
N SER A 242 7.72 -27.69 -20.56
CA SER A 242 6.81 -28.78 -20.94
C SER A 242 6.25 -29.52 -19.72
N GLU A 243 7.12 -29.80 -18.72
CA GLU A 243 6.70 -30.47 -17.48
C GLU A 243 5.73 -29.60 -16.68
N LYS A 244 6.01 -28.30 -16.58
CA LYS A 244 5.13 -27.33 -15.92
C LYS A 244 3.79 -27.21 -16.63
N LEU A 245 3.79 -27.17 -17.96
CA LEU A 245 2.56 -27.15 -18.73
C LEU A 245 1.75 -28.42 -18.51
N ALA A 246 2.38 -29.59 -18.57
CA ALA A 246 1.76 -30.88 -18.29
C ALA A 246 1.17 -30.94 -16.87
N LEU A 247 1.91 -30.40 -15.88
CA LEU A 247 1.46 -30.30 -14.50
C LEU A 247 0.15 -29.48 -14.40
N ILE A 248 0.11 -28.32 -15.02
CA ILE A 248 -1.08 -27.44 -14.97
C ILE A 248 -2.24 -28.03 -15.76
N THR A 249 -2.01 -28.62 -16.92
CA THR A 249 -3.06 -29.24 -17.74
C THR A 249 -3.66 -30.47 -17.07
N SER A 250 -2.90 -31.21 -16.25
CA SER A 250 -3.36 -32.39 -15.51
C SER A 250 -4.15 -32.09 -14.23
N LEU A 251 -4.15 -30.84 -13.73
CA LEU A 251 -4.96 -30.48 -12.56
C LEU A 251 -6.43 -30.82 -12.77
N PRO A 252 -7.19 -31.18 -11.72
CA PRO A 252 -8.62 -31.41 -11.83
C PRO A 252 -9.33 -30.17 -12.39
N HIS A 253 -10.32 -30.39 -13.28
CA HIS A 253 -11.18 -29.32 -13.72
C HIS A 253 -12.33 -29.18 -12.72
N ASP A 254 -12.37 -28.09 -12.00
CA ASP A 254 -13.51 -27.77 -11.15
C ASP A 254 -14.66 -27.27 -12.02
N THR A 255 -15.77 -27.99 -11.98
CA THR A 255 -16.97 -27.67 -12.75
C THR A 255 -17.84 -26.60 -12.06
N THR A 256 -17.48 -26.18 -10.87
CA THR A 256 -18.17 -25.08 -10.19
C THR A 256 -17.86 -23.77 -10.91
N ARG A 257 -18.92 -23.10 -11.39
CA ARG A 257 -18.84 -21.83 -12.15
C ARG A 257 -18.21 -20.65 -11.37
N GLU A 258 -17.69 -20.88 -10.19
CA GLU A 258 -17.14 -19.82 -9.36
C GLU A 258 -15.70 -19.44 -9.68
N GLY A 259 -15.06 -20.04 -10.70
CA GLY A 259 -13.76 -19.64 -11.27
C GLY A 259 -12.60 -19.38 -10.28
N ARG A 260 -12.93 -19.05 -9.03
CA ARG A 260 -11.96 -18.82 -7.94
C ARG A 260 -11.21 -20.09 -7.58
N SER A 261 -11.90 -21.23 -7.57
CA SER A 261 -11.31 -22.53 -7.24
C SER A 261 -10.17 -22.90 -8.20
N GLY A 262 -10.28 -22.59 -9.48
CA GLY A 262 -9.21 -22.83 -10.46
C GLY A 262 -7.96 -21.99 -10.21
N VAL A 263 -8.13 -20.73 -9.80
CA VAL A 263 -7.02 -19.85 -9.44
C VAL A 263 -6.36 -20.31 -8.12
N ASP A 264 -7.16 -20.72 -7.14
CA ASP A 264 -6.68 -21.20 -5.84
C ASP A 264 -5.91 -22.52 -5.99
N GLN A 265 -6.37 -23.46 -6.83
CA GLN A 265 -5.65 -24.68 -7.19
C GLN A 265 -4.31 -24.36 -7.88
N LEU A 266 -4.30 -23.37 -8.78
CA LEU A 266 -3.07 -22.93 -9.43
C LEU A 266 -2.07 -22.36 -8.40
N TYR A 267 -2.53 -21.50 -7.48
CA TYR A 267 -1.68 -20.96 -6.42
C TYR A 267 -1.11 -22.04 -5.53
N THR A 268 -1.95 -22.96 -5.05
CA THR A 268 -1.51 -24.11 -4.27
C THR A 268 -0.44 -24.91 -5.02
N LYS A 269 -0.65 -25.16 -6.32
CA LYS A 269 0.30 -25.95 -7.11
C LYS A 269 1.63 -25.25 -7.34
N VAL A 270 1.62 -23.94 -7.54
CA VAL A 270 2.84 -23.12 -7.64
C VAL A 270 3.61 -23.15 -6.33
N LEU A 271 2.91 -23.04 -5.19
CA LEU A 271 3.51 -23.08 -3.86
C LEU A 271 4.13 -24.46 -3.58
N GLU A 272 3.37 -25.53 -3.78
CA GLU A 272 3.88 -26.90 -3.64
C GLU A 272 5.14 -27.11 -4.47
N GLN A 273 5.12 -26.76 -5.76
CA GLN A 273 6.27 -26.92 -6.65
C GLN A 273 7.48 -26.09 -6.21
N GLY A 274 7.24 -24.91 -5.62
CA GLY A 274 8.31 -24.03 -5.14
C GLY A 274 9.00 -24.53 -3.87
N PHE A 275 8.32 -25.33 -3.05
CA PHE A 275 8.79 -25.71 -1.72
C PHE A 275 8.87 -27.24 -1.48
N CYS A 276 8.44 -28.10 -2.44
CA CYS A 276 8.45 -29.57 -2.29
C CYS A 276 9.82 -30.24 -2.49
N ASP A 277 10.77 -29.63 -3.18
CA ASP A 277 12.05 -30.28 -3.56
C ASP A 277 13.13 -30.22 -2.47
N VAL A 278 12.75 -29.90 -1.24
CA VAL A 278 13.74 -29.67 -0.18
C VAL A 278 13.79 -30.84 0.79
N HIS A 279 14.68 -31.81 0.51
CA HIS A 279 14.94 -32.95 1.37
C HIS A 279 15.61 -32.64 2.73
N ALA A 280 15.79 -31.37 3.09
CA ALA A 280 16.38 -30.97 4.35
C ALA A 280 15.44 -30.03 5.09
N ASP A 281 14.88 -30.50 6.22
CA ASP A 281 14.12 -29.73 7.19
C ASP A 281 12.92 -28.94 6.62
N GLU A 282 11.85 -29.65 6.28
CA GLU A 282 10.61 -29.08 5.78
C GLU A 282 10.10 -27.91 6.68
N ASN A 283 10.20 -28.05 7.99
CA ASN A 283 9.78 -27.03 8.94
C ASN A 283 10.55 -25.70 8.77
N TYR A 284 11.83 -25.76 8.42
CA TYR A 284 12.65 -24.56 8.20
C TYR A 284 12.15 -23.78 6.98
N HIS A 285 11.86 -24.44 5.87
CA HIS A 285 11.40 -23.77 4.64
C HIS A 285 10.02 -23.14 4.78
N TYR A 286 9.11 -23.81 5.47
CA TYR A 286 7.80 -23.21 5.77
C TYR A 286 7.90 -22.04 6.75
N SER A 287 8.80 -22.12 7.73
CA SER A 287 9.08 -20.98 8.61
C SER A 287 9.64 -19.80 7.83
N CYS A 288 10.57 -20.04 6.88
CA CYS A 288 11.10 -19.01 5.98
C CYS A 288 9.98 -18.39 5.13
N PHE A 289 9.11 -19.23 4.56
CA PHE A 289 7.95 -18.77 3.79
C PHE A 289 7.04 -17.88 4.64
N GLN A 290 6.62 -18.34 5.79
CA GLN A 290 5.75 -17.60 6.70
C GLN A 290 6.36 -16.24 7.06
N GLN A 291 7.61 -16.21 7.46
CA GLN A 291 8.26 -14.98 7.88
C GLN A 291 8.46 -14.00 6.71
N VAL A 292 8.98 -14.45 5.58
CA VAL A 292 9.30 -13.56 4.44
C VAL A 292 8.04 -13.19 3.67
N VAL A 293 7.25 -14.20 3.25
CA VAL A 293 6.05 -13.94 2.45
C VAL A 293 4.97 -13.30 3.31
N GLY A 294 4.74 -13.77 4.53
CA GLY A 294 3.81 -13.13 5.47
C GLY A 294 4.12 -11.64 5.68
N THR A 295 5.41 -11.28 5.79
CA THR A 295 5.83 -9.88 5.86
C THR A 295 5.52 -9.14 4.55
N ILE A 296 5.90 -9.68 3.39
CA ILE A 296 5.64 -9.05 2.07
C ILE A 296 4.15 -8.74 1.87
N LEU A 297 3.26 -9.63 2.32
CA LEU A 297 1.82 -9.46 2.14
C LEU A 297 1.19 -8.41 3.07
N LEU A 298 1.83 -8.14 4.22
CA LEU A 298 1.26 -7.29 5.27
C LEU A 298 1.95 -5.94 5.43
N ILE A 299 3.11 -5.74 4.78
CA ILE A 299 3.74 -4.42 4.78
C ILE A 299 2.90 -3.39 4.02
N LEU A 300 2.93 -2.16 4.50
CA LEU A 300 2.10 -1.05 4.01
C LEU A 300 2.74 -0.28 2.84
N ASN A 301 4.05 -0.39 2.74
CA ASN A 301 4.84 0.04 1.59
C ASN A 301 5.81 -1.08 1.21
N PRO A 302 5.90 -1.44 -0.06
CA PRO A 302 6.80 -2.50 -0.50
C PRO A 302 8.25 -2.18 -0.18
N LEU A 303 8.95 -3.16 0.37
CA LEU A 303 10.37 -3.09 0.63
C LEU A 303 11.17 -3.86 -0.43
N SER A 304 12.40 -3.43 -0.63
CA SER A 304 13.39 -4.14 -1.44
C SER A 304 13.87 -5.41 -0.72
N ILE A 305 14.60 -6.28 -1.46
CA ILE A 305 15.23 -7.46 -0.84
C ILE A 305 16.17 -7.01 0.30
N LYS A 306 16.91 -5.94 0.08
CA LYS A 306 17.79 -5.34 1.09
C LYS A 306 17.00 -4.80 2.27
N GLY A 307 15.91 -4.06 2.02
CA GLY A 307 15.06 -3.52 3.07
C GLY A 307 14.41 -4.60 3.93
N LEU A 308 13.91 -5.69 3.32
CA LEU A 308 13.37 -6.84 4.06
C LEU A 308 14.45 -7.57 4.86
N SER A 309 15.65 -7.73 4.29
CA SER A 309 16.81 -8.32 4.97
C SER A 309 17.14 -7.55 6.25
N GLU A 310 17.21 -6.23 6.17
CA GLU A 310 17.46 -5.35 7.31
C GLU A 310 16.32 -5.40 8.34
N LEU A 311 15.06 -5.37 7.90
CA LEU A 311 13.90 -5.38 8.79
C LEU A 311 13.77 -6.70 9.55
N LEU A 312 13.95 -7.84 8.86
CA LEU A 312 13.81 -9.17 9.44
C LEU A 312 15.09 -9.66 10.13
N GLY A 313 16.23 -9.00 9.91
CA GLY A 313 17.53 -9.41 10.47
C GLY A 313 18.09 -10.68 9.84
N HIS A 314 17.81 -10.93 8.56
CA HIS A 314 18.31 -12.06 7.78
C HIS A 314 19.18 -11.60 6.62
N ASP A 315 20.03 -12.52 6.10
CA ASP A 315 20.83 -12.23 4.92
C ASP A 315 19.95 -12.05 3.67
N THR A 316 20.39 -11.22 2.74
CA THR A 316 19.70 -11.01 1.45
C THR A 316 19.55 -12.30 0.65
N SER A 317 20.51 -13.24 0.77
CA SER A 317 20.45 -14.57 0.17
C SER A 317 19.29 -15.41 0.71
N TYR A 318 18.99 -15.30 2.01
CA TYR A 318 17.86 -15.95 2.66
C TYR A 318 16.53 -15.45 2.08
N ILE A 319 16.36 -14.11 2.00
CA ILE A 319 15.16 -13.49 1.41
C ILE A 319 15.01 -13.93 -0.06
N TYR A 320 16.08 -13.79 -0.85
CA TYR A 320 16.05 -14.13 -2.27
C TYR A 320 15.73 -15.59 -2.54
N SER A 321 16.33 -16.52 -1.79
CA SER A 321 16.06 -17.97 -1.95
C SER A 321 14.61 -18.34 -1.64
N THR A 322 14.00 -17.65 -0.68
CA THR A 322 12.58 -17.86 -0.31
C THR A 322 11.62 -17.33 -1.38
N ILE A 323 11.88 -16.15 -1.98
CA ILE A 323 10.95 -15.55 -2.95
C ILE A 323 11.20 -16.01 -4.40
N ARG A 324 12.39 -16.47 -4.72
CA ARG A 324 12.75 -16.88 -6.09
C ARG A 324 11.81 -17.93 -6.69
N PRO A 325 11.34 -18.96 -5.97
CA PRO A 325 10.37 -19.91 -6.52
C PRO A 325 9.02 -19.29 -6.85
N LEU A 326 8.69 -18.14 -6.25
CA LEU A 326 7.41 -17.46 -6.35
C LEU A 326 7.34 -16.37 -7.45
N HIS A 327 8.33 -16.30 -8.35
CA HIS A 327 8.40 -15.28 -9.41
C HIS A 327 7.19 -15.28 -10.39
N SER A 328 6.32 -16.27 -10.36
CA SER A 328 5.03 -16.25 -11.07
C SER A 328 3.91 -15.55 -10.28
N LEU A 329 4.09 -15.37 -8.98
CA LEU A 329 3.15 -14.77 -8.02
C LEU A 329 3.64 -13.42 -7.50
N LEU A 330 4.96 -13.29 -7.34
CA LEU A 330 5.65 -12.08 -6.91
C LEU A 330 6.51 -11.52 -8.04
N LEU A 331 6.55 -10.20 -8.16
CA LEU A 331 7.54 -9.50 -8.97
C LEU A 331 8.85 -9.49 -8.19
N VAL A 332 9.68 -10.50 -8.44
CA VAL A 332 11.00 -10.61 -7.83
C VAL A 332 11.95 -9.68 -8.59
N PRO A 333 12.52 -8.66 -7.95
CA PRO A 333 13.36 -7.69 -8.63
C PRO A 333 14.73 -8.26 -9.01
N VAL A 334 15.31 -7.74 -10.09
CA VAL A 334 16.69 -8.06 -10.51
C VAL A 334 17.72 -7.33 -9.65
N LYS A 335 17.40 -6.09 -9.27
CA LYS A 335 18.24 -5.28 -8.37
C LYS A 335 17.76 -5.45 -6.94
N MET A 336 18.69 -5.60 -6.00
CA MET A 336 18.38 -5.81 -4.59
C MET A 336 17.72 -4.60 -3.92
N GLU A 337 17.78 -3.43 -4.55
CA GLU A 337 17.20 -2.16 -4.11
C GLU A 337 15.79 -1.90 -4.65
N ASP A 338 15.35 -2.66 -5.65
CA ASP A 338 14.00 -2.51 -6.19
C ASP A 338 12.97 -3.23 -5.29
N PRO A 339 11.74 -2.70 -5.15
CA PRO A 339 10.74 -3.27 -4.25
C PRO A 339 10.19 -4.60 -4.77
N ILE A 340 9.83 -5.48 -3.83
CA ILE A 340 9.12 -6.74 -4.11
C ILE A 340 7.62 -6.43 -4.11
N LEU A 341 6.92 -6.81 -5.19
CA LEU A 341 5.50 -6.57 -5.37
C LEU A 341 4.75 -7.87 -5.61
N THR A 342 3.47 -7.89 -5.26
CA THR A 342 2.56 -8.95 -5.71
C THR A 342 2.06 -8.63 -7.12
N TYR A 343 1.97 -9.61 -8.00
CA TYR A 343 1.39 -9.37 -9.33
C TYR A 343 -0.12 -9.08 -9.27
N HIS A 344 -0.79 -9.61 -8.25
CA HIS A 344 -2.23 -9.45 -8.13
C HIS A 344 -2.72 -9.72 -6.71
N LYS A 345 -3.66 -8.91 -6.24
CA LYS A 345 -4.21 -8.98 -4.88
C LYS A 345 -4.94 -10.29 -4.54
N SER A 346 -5.38 -11.08 -5.53
CA SER A 346 -6.01 -12.37 -5.23
C SER A 346 -5.05 -13.39 -4.62
N PHE A 347 -3.74 -13.21 -4.76
CA PHE A 347 -2.75 -14.05 -4.10
C PHE A 347 -2.66 -13.77 -2.58
N PRO A 348 -2.49 -12.52 -2.12
CA PRO A 348 -2.69 -12.18 -0.72
C PRO A 348 -4.06 -12.63 -0.17
N ASP A 349 -5.14 -12.33 -0.89
CA ASP A 349 -6.50 -12.73 -0.50
C ASP A 349 -6.63 -14.26 -0.35
N PHE A 350 -5.91 -15.05 -1.15
CA PHE A 350 -5.88 -16.51 -1.05
C PHE A 350 -5.10 -16.98 0.18
N LEU A 351 -3.91 -16.45 0.42
CA LEU A 351 -3.04 -16.89 1.51
C LEU A 351 -3.57 -16.52 2.91
N MET A 352 -4.38 -15.48 3.01
CA MET A 352 -4.96 -15.02 4.28
C MET A 352 -6.37 -15.58 4.56
N ASP A 353 -6.95 -16.33 3.63
CA ASP A 353 -8.29 -16.89 3.76
C ASP A 353 -8.23 -18.40 4.06
N PRO A 354 -8.58 -18.85 5.30
CA PRO A 354 -8.51 -20.25 5.68
C PRO A 354 -9.51 -21.14 4.93
N ASP A 355 -10.53 -20.55 4.30
CA ASP A 355 -11.47 -21.31 3.46
C ASP A 355 -10.91 -21.58 2.07
N ARG A 356 -9.96 -20.80 1.61
CA ARG A 356 -9.28 -20.92 0.32
C ARG A 356 -7.92 -21.62 0.44
N CYS A 357 -7.04 -21.14 1.33
CA CYS A 357 -5.73 -21.74 1.61
C CYS A 357 -5.90 -22.84 2.67
N LYS A 358 -6.12 -24.08 2.23
CA LYS A 358 -6.34 -25.23 3.12
C LYS A 358 -5.06 -25.76 3.75
N ASP A 359 -3.93 -25.51 3.12
CA ASP A 359 -2.63 -25.90 3.64
C ASP A 359 -2.16 -24.88 4.69
N LYS A 360 -2.15 -25.31 5.95
CA LYS A 360 -1.75 -24.48 7.08
C LYS A 360 -0.28 -24.02 7.02
N GLN A 361 0.56 -24.71 6.25
CA GLN A 361 1.95 -24.35 6.09
C GLN A 361 2.12 -23.08 5.25
N PHE A 362 1.16 -22.80 4.36
CA PHE A 362 1.12 -21.58 3.53
C PHE A 362 0.13 -20.53 4.03
N LEU A 363 -0.80 -20.91 4.93
CA LEU A 363 -1.79 -19.97 5.45
C LEU A 363 -1.11 -18.88 6.29
N VAL A 364 -1.28 -17.62 5.90
CA VAL A 364 -0.76 -16.45 6.62
C VAL A 364 -1.83 -15.93 7.58
N GLU A 365 -1.53 -15.92 8.87
CA GLU A 365 -2.40 -15.37 9.92
C GLU A 365 -2.03 -13.92 10.23
N PRO A 366 -2.81 -12.91 9.76
CA PRO A 366 -2.42 -11.51 9.87
C PRO A 366 -2.10 -11.05 11.30
N THR A 367 -2.87 -11.51 12.29
CA THR A 367 -2.71 -11.12 13.70
C THR A 367 -1.37 -11.55 14.30
N VAL A 368 -0.86 -12.72 13.89
CA VAL A 368 0.45 -13.21 14.32
C VAL A 368 1.56 -12.42 13.65
N HIS A 369 1.48 -12.29 12.33
CA HIS A 369 2.52 -11.61 11.56
C HIS A 369 2.60 -10.10 11.83
N HIS A 370 1.49 -9.42 12.13
CA HIS A 370 1.53 -8.02 12.55
C HIS A 370 2.36 -7.84 13.83
N ALA A 371 2.27 -8.77 14.79
CA ALA A 371 3.10 -8.72 15.99
C ALA A 371 4.60 -8.93 15.69
N GLU A 372 4.93 -9.88 14.82
CA GLU A 372 6.31 -10.15 14.40
C GLU A 372 6.93 -8.96 13.66
N ILE A 373 6.18 -8.35 12.72
CA ILE A 373 6.63 -7.16 11.99
C ILE A 373 6.80 -5.98 12.95
N LEU A 374 5.88 -5.76 13.88
CA LEU A 374 5.97 -4.73 14.90
C LEU A 374 7.25 -4.88 15.73
N LEU A 375 7.52 -6.06 16.26
CA LEU A 375 8.71 -6.33 17.05
C LEU A 375 9.99 -6.13 16.22
N SER A 376 9.99 -6.51 14.94
CA SER A 376 11.08 -6.25 14.01
C SER A 376 11.29 -4.74 13.78
N CYS A 377 10.21 -3.96 13.63
CA CYS A 377 10.28 -2.49 13.53
C CYS A 377 10.86 -1.86 14.80
N LEU A 378 10.39 -2.26 15.98
CA LEU A 378 10.90 -1.75 17.25
C LEU A 378 12.37 -2.14 17.48
N LYS A 379 12.76 -3.35 17.04
CA LYS A 379 14.15 -3.82 17.11
C LYS A 379 15.08 -2.98 16.24
N ILE A 380 14.77 -2.78 14.96
CA ILE A 380 15.62 -1.99 14.06
C ILE A 380 15.70 -0.54 14.50
N MET A 381 14.60 0.05 15.00
CA MET A 381 14.60 1.40 15.58
C MET A 381 15.50 1.48 16.81
N ARG A 382 15.46 0.50 17.72
CA ARG A 382 16.31 0.44 18.91
C ARG A 382 17.79 0.34 18.54
N GLU A 383 18.13 -0.42 17.51
CA GLU A 383 19.53 -0.66 17.10
C GLU A 383 20.13 0.51 16.31
N ARG A 384 19.32 1.22 15.52
CA ARG A 384 19.82 2.21 14.55
C ARG A 384 19.52 3.66 14.89
N LEU A 385 18.43 3.95 15.62
CA LEU A 385 18.07 5.31 15.98
C LEU A 385 19.09 5.89 16.98
N LYS A 386 19.61 7.06 16.67
CA LYS A 386 20.55 7.81 17.51
C LYS A 386 20.39 9.31 17.27
N LYS A 387 20.87 10.12 18.21
CA LYS A 387 20.93 11.58 18.06
C LYS A 387 21.78 11.96 16.84
N ASN A 388 21.31 12.92 16.07
CA ASN A 388 21.98 13.44 14.87
C ASN A 388 22.35 12.32 13.87
N ILE A 389 21.34 11.51 13.50
CA ILE A 389 21.55 10.30 12.69
C ILE A 389 22.19 10.59 11.33
N CYS A 390 21.92 11.76 10.74
CA CYS A 390 22.50 12.21 9.47
C CYS A 390 23.83 12.99 9.63
N ASN A 391 24.37 13.10 10.83
CA ASN A 391 25.61 13.84 11.14
C ASN A 391 25.60 15.28 10.57
N LEU A 392 24.47 15.98 10.71
CA LEU A 392 24.33 17.37 10.27
C LEU A 392 25.00 18.33 11.28
N ASP A 393 25.49 19.45 10.78
CA ASP A 393 26.03 20.50 11.65
C ASP A 393 24.89 21.10 12.50
N ASP A 394 25.22 21.52 13.72
CA ASP A 394 24.29 22.23 14.60
C ASP A 394 23.75 23.48 13.87
N TYR A 395 22.45 23.73 14.01
CA TYR A 395 21.75 24.85 13.38
C TYR A 395 21.57 24.78 11.84
N THR A 396 21.76 23.61 11.22
CA THR A 396 21.50 23.43 9.79
C THR A 396 20.00 23.46 9.50
N VAL A 397 19.58 24.33 8.57
CA VAL A 397 18.20 24.37 8.06
C VAL A 397 18.01 23.25 7.04
N LEU A 398 16.97 22.42 7.18
CA LEU A 398 16.75 21.28 6.29
C LEU A 398 16.69 21.65 4.80
N SER A 399 16.17 22.84 4.47
CA SER A 399 16.15 23.35 3.09
C SER A 399 17.53 23.69 2.52
N GLU A 400 18.53 23.86 3.38
CA GLU A 400 19.91 24.21 3.01
C GLU A 400 20.83 22.98 2.96
N VAL A 401 20.35 21.82 3.44
CA VAL A 401 21.12 20.56 3.38
C VAL A 401 21.32 20.16 1.92
N LYS A 402 22.56 20.25 1.47
CA LYS A 402 22.94 19.74 0.14
C LYS A 402 22.79 18.24 0.15
N ASP A 403 21.95 17.75 -0.77
CA ASP A 403 21.72 16.30 -0.97
C ASP A 403 21.17 15.55 0.26
N LEU A 404 20.14 16.13 0.89
CA LEU A 404 19.41 15.52 2.01
C LEU A 404 18.95 14.09 1.66
N SER A 405 18.59 13.87 0.40
CA SER A 405 18.11 12.57 -0.11
C SER A 405 19.20 11.48 -0.03
N ALA A 406 20.45 11.80 -0.38
CA ALA A 406 21.55 10.85 -0.24
C ALA A 406 21.84 10.57 1.24
N CYS A 407 21.82 11.62 2.07
CA CYS A 407 22.03 11.49 3.50
C CYS A 407 20.98 10.59 4.19
N GLN A 408 19.69 10.74 3.79
CA GLN A 408 18.60 9.88 4.25
C GLN A 408 18.84 8.43 3.83
N LYS A 409 19.19 8.20 2.57
CA LYS A 409 19.43 6.86 2.02
C LYS A 409 20.60 6.16 2.72
N ASP A 410 21.69 6.88 3.00
CA ASP A 410 22.90 6.31 3.58
C ASP A 410 22.77 6.02 5.08
N HIS A 411 22.06 6.88 5.82
CA HIS A 411 21.98 6.78 7.29
C HIS A 411 20.67 6.19 7.80
N ILE A 412 19.54 6.45 7.15
CA ILE A 412 18.25 5.93 7.54
C ILE A 412 17.93 4.66 6.73
N GLY A 413 17.90 4.77 5.40
CA GLY A 413 17.57 3.66 4.51
C GLY A 413 16.11 3.21 4.61
N ASP A 414 15.70 2.36 3.65
CA ASP A 414 14.28 2.00 3.45
C ASP A 414 13.66 1.27 4.65
N ALA A 415 14.41 0.36 5.29
CA ALA A 415 13.89 -0.44 6.40
C ALA A 415 13.64 0.38 7.67
N LEU A 416 14.56 1.28 8.03
CA LEU A 416 14.40 2.13 9.20
C LEU A 416 13.33 3.21 8.94
N GLU A 417 13.28 3.77 7.73
CA GLU A 417 12.20 4.70 7.35
C GLU A 417 10.84 4.02 7.44
N TYR A 418 10.72 2.80 6.89
CA TYR A 418 9.51 1.98 7.01
C TYR A 418 9.12 1.78 8.48
N ALA A 419 10.06 1.33 9.30
CA ALA A 419 9.83 1.10 10.72
C ALA A 419 9.34 2.37 11.43
N CYS A 420 9.99 3.51 11.20
CA CYS A 420 9.60 4.79 11.81
C CYS A 420 8.18 5.23 11.44
N ARG A 421 7.70 4.91 10.24
CA ARG A 421 6.40 5.35 9.74
C ARG A 421 5.25 4.41 10.09
N PHE A 422 5.49 3.10 10.10
CA PHE A 422 4.41 2.12 10.04
C PHE A 422 4.30 1.18 11.24
N TRP A 423 5.21 1.22 12.20
CA TRP A 423 5.16 0.33 13.36
C TRP A 423 3.84 0.36 14.13
N THR A 424 3.20 1.54 14.26
CA THR A 424 1.91 1.65 14.95
C THR A 424 0.75 1.07 14.16
N LYS A 425 0.82 1.05 12.83
CA LYS A 425 -0.19 0.39 12.00
C LYS A 425 -0.16 -1.14 12.20
N HIS A 426 1.04 -1.69 12.41
CA HIS A 426 1.17 -3.10 12.81
C HIS A 426 0.69 -3.31 14.25
N LEU A 427 0.92 -2.36 15.14
CA LEU A 427 0.41 -2.41 16.51
C LEU A 427 -1.12 -2.55 16.56
N LEU A 428 -1.86 -1.81 15.73
CA LEU A 428 -3.31 -1.92 15.62
C LEU A 428 -3.78 -3.31 15.16
N GLY A 429 -2.93 -4.06 14.44
CA GLY A 429 -3.20 -5.44 14.04
C GLY A 429 -2.98 -6.47 15.15
N VAL A 430 -2.38 -6.10 16.28
CA VAL A 430 -2.13 -6.99 17.43
C VAL A 430 -3.35 -7.02 18.34
N LEU A 431 -3.97 -8.20 18.46
CA LEU A 431 -5.13 -8.36 19.36
C LEU A 431 -4.71 -8.31 20.84
N SER A 432 -5.56 -7.72 21.68
CA SER A 432 -5.37 -7.67 23.13
C SER A 432 -5.31 -9.04 23.80
N SER A 433 -5.85 -10.08 23.16
CA SER A 433 -5.78 -11.48 23.59
C SER A 433 -4.55 -12.24 23.10
N SER A 434 -3.68 -11.61 22.29
CA SER A 434 -2.48 -12.26 21.77
C SER A 434 -1.48 -12.60 22.87
N PRO A 435 -0.82 -13.78 22.82
CA PRO A 435 0.17 -14.16 23.82
C PRO A 435 1.41 -13.25 23.84
N CYS A 436 1.68 -12.52 22.77
CA CYS A 436 2.83 -11.61 22.65
C CYS A 436 2.56 -10.20 23.21
N VAL A 437 1.36 -9.89 23.70
CA VAL A 437 1.01 -8.54 24.20
C VAL A 437 1.98 -8.03 25.25
N LYS A 438 2.43 -8.89 26.17
CA LYS A 438 3.38 -8.50 27.21
C LYS A 438 4.73 -8.07 26.62
N GLU A 439 5.25 -8.83 25.67
CA GLU A 439 6.50 -8.51 24.95
C GLU A 439 6.38 -7.19 24.15
N VAL A 440 5.24 -7.01 23.50
CA VAL A 440 4.92 -5.77 22.76
C VAL A 440 4.88 -4.57 23.71
N LEU A 441 4.22 -4.67 24.86
CA LEU A 441 4.20 -3.60 25.86
C LEU A 441 5.61 -3.23 26.35
N GLU A 442 6.42 -4.22 26.70
CA GLU A 442 7.80 -4.01 27.16
C GLU A 442 8.66 -3.35 26.07
N ALA A 443 8.51 -3.76 24.82
CA ALA A 443 9.24 -3.19 23.69
C ALA A 443 8.82 -1.73 23.41
N ILE A 444 7.53 -1.41 23.50
CA ILE A 444 7.02 -0.04 23.33
C ILE A 444 7.50 0.87 24.46
N ASP A 445 7.42 0.43 25.71
CA ASP A 445 7.89 1.21 26.86
C ASP A 445 9.40 1.50 26.75
N GLN A 446 10.19 0.52 26.37
CA GLN A 446 11.62 0.70 26.12
C GLN A 446 11.88 1.69 24.98
N PHE A 447 11.12 1.59 23.88
CA PHE A 447 11.23 2.50 22.74
C PHE A 447 10.95 3.96 23.16
N PHE A 448 9.84 4.23 23.83
CA PHE A 448 9.47 5.57 24.24
C PHE A 448 10.45 6.17 25.27
N THR A 449 10.97 5.36 26.16
CA THR A 449 11.93 5.85 27.18
C THR A 449 13.31 6.19 26.60
N THR A 450 13.72 5.52 25.51
CA THR A 450 15.08 5.63 25.00
C THR A 450 15.17 6.35 23.66
N HIS A 451 14.22 6.14 22.76
CA HIS A 451 14.35 6.51 21.35
C HIS A 451 13.28 7.47 20.82
N LEU A 452 12.31 7.91 21.64
CA LEU A 452 11.24 8.82 21.21
C LEU A 452 11.78 10.03 20.44
N LEU A 453 12.78 10.72 20.98
CA LEU A 453 13.32 11.93 20.36
C LEU A 453 14.14 11.65 19.11
N HIS A 454 14.86 10.54 19.07
CA HIS A 454 15.58 10.09 17.87
C HIS A 454 14.61 9.70 16.74
N TRP A 455 13.47 9.11 17.11
CA TRP A 455 12.40 8.77 16.18
C TRP A 455 11.76 10.03 15.57
N ILE A 456 11.45 11.03 16.40
CA ILE A 456 10.92 12.32 15.93
C ILE A 456 11.93 12.98 14.98
N GLU A 457 13.21 12.98 15.31
CA GLU A 457 14.28 13.47 14.45
C GLU A 457 14.29 12.75 13.09
N ALA A 458 14.21 11.42 13.08
CA ALA A 458 14.16 10.63 11.85
C ALA A 458 12.91 10.96 11.01
N LEU A 459 11.73 11.15 11.63
CA LEU A 459 10.51 11.56 10.95
C LEU A 459 10.62 12.96 10.34
N VAL A 460 11.26 13.89 11.03
CA VAL A 460 11.52 15.24 10.50
C VAL A 460 12.45 15.17 9.29
N LEU A 461 13.57 14.44 9.42
CA LEU A 461 14.52 14.25 8.34
C LEU A 461 13.91 13.64 7.09
N THR A 462 13.01 12.66 7.26
CA THR A 462 12.30 11.99 6.15
C THR A 462 11.03 12.73 5.68
N ARG A 463 10.72 13.91 6.27
CA ARG A 463 9.51 14.71 6.00
C ARG A 463 8.21 13.95 6.29
N ASN A 464 8.24 13.04 7.26
CA ASN A 464 7.12 12.20 7.67
C ASN A 464 6.60 12.53 9.08
N LEU A 465 6.80 13.77 9.57
CA LEU A 465 6.39 14.15 10.93
C LEU A 465 4.88 13.94 11.18
N GLY A 466 4.04 14.16 10.16
CA GLY A 466 2.61 13.88 10.24
C GLY A 466 2.30 12.42 10.58
N ALA A 467 3.08 11.45 10.08
CA ALA A 467 2.95 10.05 10.46
C ALA A 467 3.16 9.84 11.97
N GLY A 468 4.05 10.62 12.60
CA GLY A 468 4.28 10.59 14.05
C GLY A 468 3.06 10.99 14.87
N VAL A 469 2.31 12.01 14.41
CA VAL A 469 1.07 12.46 15.08
C VAL A 469 0.03 11.34 15.05
N TYR A 470 -0.20 10.73 13.90
CA TYR A 470 -1.12 9.59 13.78
C TYR A 470 -0.66 8.38 14.58
N ALA A 471 0.66 8.12 14.60
CA ALA A 471 1.24 7.02 15.35
C ALA A 471 0.95 7.11 16.87
N ILE A 472 1.05 8.30 17.46
CA ILE A 472 0.72 8.48 18.89
C ILE A 472 -0.76 8.19 19.15
N ASN A 473 -1.65 8.65 18.27
CA ASN A 473 -3.08 8.33 18.38
C ASN A 473 -3.36 6.83 18.23
N ASP A 474 -2.69 6.14 17.32
CA ASP A 474 -2.78 4.68 17.15
C ASP A 474 -2.36 3.96 18.46
N VAL A 475 -1.26 4.41 19.08
CA VAL A 475 -0.79 3.86 20.36
C VAL A 475 -1.84 4.08 21.47
N GLU A 476 -2.42 5.27 21.59
CA GLU A 476 -3.47 5.55 22.56
C GLU A 476 -4.70 4.64 22.36
N GLN A 477 -5.14 4.46 21.14
CA GLN A 477 -6.26 3.58 20.82
C GLN A 477 -5.96 2.13 21.19
N TRP A 478 -4.75 1.64 20.87
CA TRP A 478 -4.36 0.27 21.21
C TRP A 478 -4.24 0.07 22.71
N TYR A 479 -3.59 0.99 23.45
CA TYR A 479 -3.52 0.94 24.91
C TYR A 479 -4.91 0.97 25.57
N ALA A 480 -5.85 1.75 25.04
CA ALA A 480 -7.22 1.77 25.53
C ALA A 480 -7.93 0.41 25.38
N SER A 481 -7.53 -0.39 24.38
CA SER A 481 -8.06 -1.75 24.18
C SER A 481 -7.43 -2.80 25.09
N VAL A 482 -6.20 -2.56 25.57
CA VAL A 482 -5.40 -3.53 26.35
C VAL A 482 -5.44 -3.24 27.85
N SER A 483 -5.47 -1.97 28.26
CA SER A 483 -5.48 -1.57 29.66
C SER A 483 -6.13 -0.21 29.89
N ALA A 484 -6.64 0.02 31.13
CA ALA A 484 -7.30 1.25 31.55
C ALA A 484 -6.35 2.47 31.76
N ILE A 485 -5.14 2.48 31.24
CA ILE A 485 -4.12 3.52 31.47
C ILE A 485 -4.13 4.54 30.32
N ARG A 486 -4.76 5.68 30.54
CA ARG A 486 -5.15 6.67 29.53
C ARG A 486 -4.30 7.97 29.49
N THR A 487 -3.25 8.16 30.30
CA THR A 487 -2.88 9.54 30.68
C THR A 487 -1.56 10.10 30.16
N ILE A 488 -0.59 9.29 29.69
CA ILE A 488 0.77 9.79 29.42
C ILE A 488 0.95 10.32 27.98
N TYR A 489 0.18 9.82 27.04
CA TYR A 489 0.39 10.11 25.59
C TYR A 489 -0.31 11.38 25.11
N CYS A 490 -1.31 11.89 25.83
CA CYS A 490 -2.01 13.14 25.48
C CYS A 490 -1.08 14.36 25.39
N ASP A 491 -0.04 14.41 26.21
CA ASP A 491 0.92 15.53 26.22
C ASP A 491 1.86 15.49 25.01
N ILE A 492 2.27 14.29 24.59
CA ILE A 492 3.11 14.09 23.39
C ILE A 492 2.31 14.44 22.14
N TYR A 493 1.04 13.98 22.06
CA TYR A 493 0.13 14.30 20.95
C TYR A 493 -0.07 15.81 20.80
N SER A 494 -0.38 16.50 21.91
CA SER A 494 -0.58 17.94 21.92
C SER A 494 0.65 18.73 21.51
N TRP A 495 1.86 18.18 21.78
CA TRP A 495 3.10 18.80 21.38
C TRP A 495 3.38 18.59 19.88
N LEU A 496 3.24 17.36 19.37
CA LEU A 496 3.41 17.04 17.95
C LEU A 496 2.43 17.81 17.08
N PHE A 497 1.16 17.90 17.49
CA PHE A 497 0.14 18.67 16.79
C PHE A 497 0.48 20.17 16.69
N ARG A 498 1.05 20.76 17.76
CA ARG A 498 1.52 22.16 17.72
C ARG A 498 2.69 22.37 16.78
N GLN A 499 3.58 21.38 16.62
CA GLN A 499 4.72 21.46 15.70
C GLN A 499 4.27 21.34 14.23
N GLU A 500 3.29 20.51 13.91
CA GLU A 500 2.74 20.38 12.57
C GLU A 500 2.11 21.70 12.06
N PHE A 501 1.45 22.43 12.95
CA PHE A 501 0.93 23.77 12.65
C PHE A 501 2.02 24.82 12.40
N CYS A 502 3.18 24.68 12.99
CA CYS A 502 4.34 25.55 12.77
C CYS A 502 5.17 25.16 11.54
N ALA A 503 5.12 23.88 11.11
CA ALA A 503 5.97 23.34 10.05
C ALA A 503 5.52 23.67 8.62
N SER A 504 4.34 24.28 8.44
CA SER A 504 3.90 24.81 7.14
C SER A 504 4.71 26.03 6.66
N GLY A 505 5.64 26.53 7.46
CA GLY A 505 6.58 27.58 7.12
C GLY A 505 7.90 27.42 7.87
N GLN A 506 8.96 26.97 7.20
CA GLN A 506 10.35 27.02 7.63
C GLN A 506 10.66 26.36 8.99
N MET A 507 10.72 25.03 9.05
CA MET A 507 11.39 24.36 10.15
C MET A 507 12.92 24.48 10.00
N ILE A 508 13.53 25.20 10.93
CA ILE A 508 14.97 25.21 11.15
C ILE A 508 15.31 23.95 11.94
N ALA A 509 16.27 23.14 11.49
CA ALA A 509 16.78 22.01 12.28
C ALA A 509 17.29 22.48 13.66
N SER A 510 17.67 23.76 13.79
CA SER A 510 18.05 24.44 15.01
C SER A 510 16.91 24.74 15.98
N ASP A 511 15.65 24.86 15.50
CA ASP A 511 14.50 25.05 16.38
C ASP A 511 14.10 23.73 17.06
N PHE A 512 14.70 22.64 16.62
CA PHE A 512 14.73 21.37 17.32
C PHE A 512 15.75 21.40 18.46
N SER A 513 15.75 22.50 19.25
CA SER A 513 16.56 22.52 20.45
C SER A 513 15.89 21.57 21.45
N TRP A 514 16.67 20.58 21.89
CA TRP A 514 16.31 19.66 22.96
C TRP A 514 15.76 20.39 24.19
N ASN A 515 16.22 21.62 24.43
CA ASN A 515 15.75 22.48 25.49
C ASN A 515 14.33 23.00 25.30
N THR A 516 13.92 23.32 24.08
CA THR A 516 12.54 23.75 23.78
C THR A 516 11.56 22.60 23.94
N LEU A 517 11.97 21.39 23.53
CA LEU A 517 11.19 20.16 23.71
C LEU A 517 11.00 19.81 25.19
N ILE A 518 12.07 19.86 25.96
CA ILE A 518 12.06 19.60 27.41
C ILE A 518 11.23 20.67 28.14
N GLN A 519 11.36 21.96 27.78
CA GLN A 519 10.60 23.04 28.40
C GLN A 519 9.10 23.01 28.06
N SER A 520 8.71 22.52 26.87
CA SER A 520 7.30 22.38 26.49
C SER A 520 6.63 21.16 27.13
N MET A 521 7.40 20.18 27.59
CA MET A 521 6.91 19.01 28.33
C MET A 521 6.69 19.28 29.84
N ILE A 522 7.05 20.46 30.35
CA ILE A 522 6.82 20.86 31.73
C ILE A 522 5.84 22.05 31.73
N PRO A 523 4.54 21.89 31.93
CA PRO A 523 3.89 21.93 33.24
C PRO A 523 2.68 21.03 33.38
N LEU A 524 2.69 20.13 34.34
CA LEU A 524 1.46 19.53 34.87
C LEU A 524 0.76 20.53 35.81
N PRO A 525 -0.53 20.80 35.64
CA PRO A 525 -1.29 21.55 36.64
C PRO A 525 -1.37 20.74 37.92
N LYS A 526 -1.10 21.38 39.07
CA LYS A 526 -1.04 20.82 40.41
C LYS A 526 -2.40 20.36 40.98
N SER A 527 -3.41 20.10 40.16
CA SER A 527 -4.79 19.86 40.66
C SER A 527 -5.49 18.64 40.06
N THR A 528 -4.82 17.50 40.03
CA THR A 528 -5.54 16.22 39.85
C THR A 528 -4.96 15.19 40.81
N ILE A 529 -5.63 15.03 41.93
CA ILE A 529 -5.32 14.00 42.92
C ILE A 529 -5.74 12.66 42.34
N LEU A 530 -4.80 11.84 41.92
CA LEU A 530 -4.95 10.42 41.60
C LEU A 530 -4.25 9.59 42.68
N PRO A 531 -4.73 8.38 43.01
CA PRO A 531 -4.18 7.57 44.10
C PRO A 531 -2.68 7.31 43.90
N SER A 532 -1.92 7.61 44.93
CA SER A 532 -0.44 7.70 44.94
C SER A 532 0.33 6.40 44.63
N HIS A 533 -0.32 5.27 44.38
CA HIS A 533 0.33 3.99 44.18
C HIS A 533 0.64 3.61 42.74
N PHE A 534 0.10 4.33 41.72
CA PHE A 534 0.28 4.02 40.31
C PHE A 534 1.16 5.02 39.52
N LEU A 535 1.47 6.19 40.10
CA LEU A 535 2.16 7.28 39.39
C LEU A 535 3.67 7.39 39.67
N LEU A 536 4.20 6.70 40.67
CA LEU A 536 5.56 6.92 41.15
C LEU A 536 6.71 6.35 40.29
N PRO A 537 6.58 5.22 39.58
CA PRO A 537 7.69 4.74 38.76
C PRO A 537 7.96 5.57 37.50
N HIS A 538 6.90 6.04 36.83
CA HIS A 538 7.01 6.68 35.51
C HIS A 538 7.33 8.18 35.59
N LEU A 539 6.73 8.91 36.50
CA LEU A 539 7.06 10.34 36.74
C LEU A 539 8.46 10.53 37.33
N GLY A 540 8.89 9.60 38.18
CA GLY A 540 10.27 9.60 38.71
C GLY A 540 11.31 9.35 37.63
N PHE A 541 10.97 8.52 36.63
CA PHE A 541 11.85 8.18 35.53
C PHE A 541 11.99 9.34 34.52
N ILE A 542 10.89 9.99 34.16
CA ILE A 542 10.90 11.17 33.27
C ILE A 542 11.67 12.33 33.93
N ASN A 543 11.44 12.59 35.21
CA ASN A 543 12.23 13.58 35.96
C ASN A 543 13.70 13.19 36.09
N GLY A 544 14.01 11.91 36.26
CA GLY A 544 15.38 11.39 36.27
C GLY A 544 16.08 11.54 34.92
N MET A 545 15.37 11.30 33.82
CA MET A 545 15.88 11.56 32.47
C MET A 545 16.11 13.04 32.21
N ILE A 546 15.19 13.92 32.58
CA ILE A 546 15.33 15.38 32.49
C ILE A 546 16.53 15.85 33.27
N GLN A 547 16.71 15.38 34.51
CA GLN A 547 17.91 15.73 35.32
C GLN A 547 19.21 15.12 34.80
N SER A 548 19.17 13.91 34.22
CA SER A 548 20.32 13.27 33.59
C SER A 548 20.74 14.00 32.31
N CYS A 549 19.78 14.42 31.49
CA CYS A 549 20.02 15.27 30.33
C CYS A 549 20.59 16.63 30.75
N HIS A 550 20.03 17.28 31.77
CA HIS A 550 20.54 18.56 32.29
C HIS A 550 21.97 18.47 32.85
N LYS A 551 22.36 17.32 33.42
CA LYS A 551 23.75 17.09 33.90
C LYS A 551 24.75 16.77 32.80
N ARG A 552 24.31 16.24 31.65
CA ARG A 552 25.18 15.92 30.50
C ARG A 552 25.41 17.11 29.57
N PHE A 553 24.59 18.15 29.66
CA PHE A 553 24.64 19.33 28.78
C PHE A 553 25.04 20.62 29.53
N ARG A 554 25.53 20.52 30.78
CA ARG A 554 26.41 21.49 31.42
C ARG A 554 27.85 21.00 31.30
#